data_21c93aa9743b745be411ebbfb8c1d0e3
#
_entry.id   21c93aa9743b745be411ebbfb8c1d0e3
#
_cell.length_a   1.000
_cell.length_b   1.000
_cell.length_c   1.000
_cell.angle_alpha   90.00
_cell.angle_beta   90.00
_cell.angle_gamma   90.00
#
_symmetry.space_group_name_H-M   'P 1'
#
loop_
_entity.id
_entity.type
_entity.pdbx_description
1 polymer ?
#
loop_
_entity_poly.entity_id
_entity_poly.type
_entity_poly.pdbx_seq_one_letter_code
_entity_poly.pdbx_strand_id
1 'polypeptide(L)'
;MFMGTVAKIGDDMFGQRSLESYARDGIDISYIIKDGAAPSGMALITVDAAGENCIVVAPGANDRLTPADIDAVADAIRRSEYLLMQLEIPMPAVEYAAAIA
;
A
#
# COMPACT_ATOMS: atom_id res chain seq x y z
N MET A 1 0.30 -20.89 -2.08
CA MET A 1 0.68 -19.83 -1.10
C MET A 1 -0.40 -18.77 -1.11
N PHE A 2 -0.87 -18.39 0.05
CA PHE A 2 -1.81 -17.29 0.23
C PHE A 2 -1.04 -15.98 0.44
N MET A 3 -1.44 -14.91 -0.23
CA MET A 3 -0.87 -13.58 -0.05
C MET A 3 -1.99 -12.54 0.06
N GLY A 4 -1.92 -11.72 1.09
CA GLY A 4 -2.76 -10.54 1.24
C GLY A 4 -1.90 -9.28 1.26
N THR A 5 -2.50 -8.15 0.97
CA THR A 5 -1.82 -6.85 1.04
C THR A 5 -2.57 -5.89 1.93
N VAL A 6 -1.84 -5.19 2.79
CA VAL A 6 -2.34 -4.10 3.62
C VAL A 6 -1.87 -2.79 2.98
N ALA A 7 -2.78 -1.97 2.57
CA ALA A 7 -2.49 -0.71 1.88
C ALA A 7 -3.63 0.27 2.04
N LYS A 8 -3.37 1.54 1.76
CA LYS A 8 -4.39 2.57 1.65
C LYS A 8 -4.38 3.16 0.26
N ILE A 9 -5.54 3.22 -0.37
CA ILE A 9 -5.76 3.75 -1.71
C ILE A 9 -6.79 4.87 -1.67
N GLY A 10 -6.81 5.73 -2.69
CA GLY A 10 -7.87 6.71 -2.87
C GLY A 10 -9.14 6.08 -3.45
N ASP A 11 -10.26 6.78 -3.25
CA ASP A 11 -11.52 6.46 -3.93
C ASP A 11 -11.51 7.10 -5.32
N ASP A 12 -10.68 6.55 -6.20
CA ASP A 12 -10.46 7.05 -7.55
C ASP A 12 -10.20 5.91 -8.55
N MET A 13 -10.05 6.27 -9.81
CA MET A 13 -9.81 5.32 -10.90
C MET A 13 -8.52 4.49 -10.69
N PHE A 14 -7.48 5.08 -10.14
CA PHE A 14 -6.21 4.37 -9.89
C PHE A 14 -6.36 3.35 -8.76
N GLY A 15 -7.06 3.71 -7.69
CA GLY A 15 -7.41 2.79 -6.61
C GLY A 15 -8.25 1.62 -7.11
N GLN A 16 -9.25 1.89 -7.93
CA GLN A 16 -10.10 0.85 -8.51
C GLN A 16 -9.30 -0.12 -9.38
N ARG A 17 -8.42 0.40 -10.25
CA ARG A 17 -7.55 -0.44 -11.10
C ARG A 17 -6.58 -1.29 -10.27
N SER A 18 -6.07 -0.73 -9.18
CA SER A 18 -5.19 -1.48 -8.27
C SER A 18 -5.92 -2.67 -7.65
N LEU A 19 -7.14 -2.46 -7.14
CA LEU A 19 -7.96 -3.53 -6.58
C LEU A 19 -8.25 -4.63 -7.60
N GLU A 20 -8.64 -4.25 -8.82
CA GLU A 20 -8.92 -5.21 -9.89
C GLU A 20 -7.67 -6.02 -10.27
N SER A 21 -6.51 -5.36 -10.35
CA SER A 21 -5.24 -6.03 -10.66
C SER A 21 -4.85 -7.03 -9.58
N TYR A 22 -4.89 -6.62 -8.32
CA TYR A 22 -4.54 -7.51 -7.20
C TYR A 22 -5.50 -8.70 -7.09
N ALA A 23 -6.81 -8.45 -7.22
CA ALA A 23 -7.80 -9.53 -7.20
C ALA A 23 -7.59 -10.52 -8.34
N ARG A 24 -7.29 -10.04 -9.54
CA ARG A 24 -6.98 -10.89 -10.69
C ARG A 24 -5.74 -11.75 -10.47
N ASP A 25 -4.75 -11.23 -9.76
CA ASP A 25 -3.51 -11.94 -9.45
C ASP A 25 -3.65 -12.86 -8.23
N GLY A 26 -4.85 -12.98 -7.66
CA GLY A 26 -5.13 -13.86 -6.52
C GLY A 26 -4.67 -13.30 -5.17
N ILE A 27 -4.40 -12.00 -5.08
CA ILE A 27 -4.01 -11.33 -3.83
C ILE A 27 -5.28 -10.99 -3.04
N ASP A 28 -5.31 -11.30 -1.75
CA ASP A 28 -6.42 -10.90 -0.88
C ASP A 28 -6.42 -9.40 -0.67
N ILE A 29 -7.48 -8.75 -1.14
CA ILE A 29 -7.68 -7.30 -1.09
C ILE A 29 -8.53 -6.84 0.10
N SER A 30 -8.97 -7.76 0.98
CA SER A 30 -9.84 -7.44 2.10
C SER A 30 -9.19 -6.54 3.15
N TYR A 31 -7.86 -6.42 3.14
CA TYR A 31 -7.08 -5.55 4.03
C TYR A 31 -6.68 -4.21 3.40
N ILE A 32 -7.15 -3.93 2.18
CA ILE A 32 -6.92 -2.65 1.53
C ILE A 32 -7.99 -1.66 1.97
N ILE A 33 -7.55 -0.49 2.43
CA ILE A 33 -8.41 0.57 2.94
C ILE A 33 -8.60 1.62 1.85
N LYS A 34 -9.85 1.96 1.55
CA LYS A 34 -10.19 3.04 0.64
C LYS A 34 -10.37 4.34 1.44
N ASP A 35 -9.57 5.35 1.12
CA ASP A 35 -9.62 6.68 1.74
C ASP A 35 -10.26 7.66 0.77
N GLY A 36 -11.46 8.14 1.11
CA GLY A 36 -12.17 9.15 0.29
C GLY A 36 -11.63 10.58 0.45
N ALA A 37 -10.70 10.82 1.37
CA ALA A 37 -10.15 12.15 1.65
C ALA A 37 -8.81 12.43 0.95
N ALA A 38 -8.21 11.43 0.31
CA ALA A 38 -6.94 11.57 -0.40
C ALA A 38 -6.95 10.77 -1.70
N PRO A 39 -6.25 11.23 -2.75
CA PRO A 39 -6.09 10.45 -3.97
C PRO A 39 -5.15 9.25 -3.73
N SER A 40 -5.23 8.25 -4.59
CA SER A 40 -4.22 7.18 -4.63
C SER A 40 -2.82 7.77 -4.85
N GLY A 41 -1.81 7.14 -4.28
CA GLY A 41 -0.42 7.52 -4.52
C GLY A 41 -0.04 7.39 -5.99
N MET A 42 0.76 8.32 -6.48
CA MET A 42 1.23 8.36 -7.87
C MET A 42 2.71 8.65 -7.95
N ALA A 43 3.35 8.10 -8.98
CA ALA A 43 4.69 8.47 -9.39
C ALA A 43 4.67 8.90 -10.86
N LEU A 44 5.24 10.08 -11.14
CA LEU A 44 5.50 10.55 -12.50
C LEU A 44 6.95 10.23 -12.83
N ILE A 45 7.15 9.35 -13.79
CA ILE A 45 8.48 8.85 -14.14
C ILE A 45 8.80 9.36 -15.56
N THR A 46 9.84 10.19 -15.65
CA THR A 46 10.37 10.68 -16.91
C THR A 46 11.67 9.95 -17.23
N VAL A 47 11.76 9.34 -18.40
CA VAL A 47 12.95 8.60 -18.85
C VAL A 47 13.45 9.25 -20.13
N ASP A 48 14.74 9.57 -20.19
CA ASP A 48 15.37 10.13 -21.37
C ASP A 48 15.87 9.04 -22.34
N ALA A 49 16.43 9.46 -23.47
CA ALA A 49 16.93 8.54 -24.49
C ALA A 49 18.13 7.68 -24.03
N ALA A 50 18.84 8.09 -22.99
CA ALA A 50 19.94 7.35 -22.38
C ALA A 50 19.50 6.37 -21.26
N GLY A 51 18.18 6.32 -20.96
CA GLY A 51 17.64 5.51 -19.90
C GLY A 51 17.74 6.14 -18.50
N GLU A 52 18.20 7.38 -18.40
CA GLU A 52 18.20 8.14 -17.15
C GLU A 52 16.77 8.52 -16.77
N ASN A 53 16.43 8.41 -15.47
CA ASN A 53 15.08 8.73 -15.01
C ASN A 53 15.05 9.88 -14.01
N CYS A 54 13.92 10.56 -13.99
CA CYS A 54 13.53 11.51 -12.97
C CYS A 54 12.13 11.14 -12.48
N ILE A 55 11.97 11.00 -11.17
CA ILE A 55 10.72 10.53 -10.56
C ILE A 55 10.18 11.60 -9.62
N VAL A 56 8.93 12.00 -9.83
CA VAL A 56 8.17 12.85 -8.92
C VAL A 56 7.11 11.98 -8.25
N VAL A 57 7.16 11.87 -6.92
CA VAL A 57 6.22 11.05 -6.14
C VAL A 57 5.23 11.95 -5.41
N ALA A 58 3.94 11.65 -5.60
CA ALA A 58 2.84 12.16 -4.79
C ALA A 58 2.30 11.01 -3.95
N PRO A 59 2.60 10.95 -2.64
CA PRO A 59 2.28 9.78 -1.82
C PRO A 59 0.77 9.56 -1.65
N GLY A 60 -0.04 10.63 -1.65
CA GLY A 60 -1.49 10.50 -1.56
C GLY A 60 -1.93 9.67 -0.36
N ALA A 61 -2.81 8.71 -0.60
CA ALA A 61 -3.34 7.83 0.44
C ALA A 61 -2.28 6.98 1.14
N ASN A 62 -1.14 6.68 0.49
CA ASN A 62 -0.05 5.95 1.13
C ASN A 62 0.45 6.66 2.40
N ASP A 63 0.54 8.00 2.36
CA ASP A 63 1.01 8.81 3.50
C ASP A 63 -0.01 8.92 4.65
N ARG A 64 -1.18 8.34 4.47
CA ARG A 64 -2.26 8.36 5.45
C ARG A 64 -2.48 7.02 6.14
N LEU A 65 -1.65 6.03 5.91
CA LEU A 65 -1.70 4.76 6.62
C LEU A 65 -1.21 4.96 8.06
N THR A 66 -2.04 4.60 9.02
CA THR A 66 -1.80 4.86 10.45
C THR A 66 -1.60 3.57 11.24
N PRO A 67 -1.01 3.62 12.46
CA PRO A 67 -1.00 2.48 13.37
C PRO A 67 -2.40 1.92 13.67
N ALA A 68 -3.43 2.77 13.74
CA ALA A 68 -4.81 2.30 13.94
C ALA A 68 -5.32 1.47 12.76
N ASP A 69 -4.94 1.82 11.53
CA ASP A 69 -5.25 1.02 10.34
C ASP A 69 -4.57 -0.35 10.42
N ILE A 70 -3.33 -0.40 10.86
CA ILE A 70 -2.57 -1.64 11.06
C ILE A 70 -3.20 -2.49 12.18
N ASP A 71 -3.62 -1.87 13.26
CA ASP A 71 -4.26 -2.58 14.38
C ASP A 71 -5.55 -3.29 13.94
N ALA A 72 -6.32 -2.69 13.06
CA ALA A 72 -7.53 -3.28 12.51
C ALA A 72 -7.27 -4.59 11.73
N VAL A 73 -6.05 -4.81 11.24
CA VAL A 73 -5.64 -6.01 10.50
C VAL A 73 -4.58 -6.84 11.24
N ALA A 74 -4.34 -6.54 12.51
CA ALA A 74 -3.28 -7.15 13.32
C ALA A 74 -3.35 -8.68 13.36
N ASP A 75 -4.55 -9.24 13.38
CA ASP A 75 -4.71 -10.69 13.40
C ASP A 75 -4.26 -11.37 12.10
N ALA A 76 -4.42 -10.70 10.96
CA ALA A 76 -3.88 -11.20 9.70
C ALA A 76 -2.35 -11.22 9.74
N ILE A 77 -1.72 -10.17 10.28
CA ILE A 77 -0.26 -10.10 10.45
C ILE A 77 0.23 -11.21 11.38
N ARG A 78 -0.42 -11.42 12.53
CA ARG A 78 -0.04 -12.46 13.50
C ARG A 78 -0.12 -13.88 12.94
N ARG A 79 -1.04 -14.14 12.00
CA ARG A 79 -1.20 -15.45 11.37
C ARG A 79 -0.29 -15.65 10.16
N SER A 80 0.42 -14.63 9.72
CA SER A 80 1.32 -14.71 8.57
C SER A 80 2.65 -15.30 8.97
N GLU A 81 3.24 -16.13 8.10
CA GLU A 81 4.59 -16.65 8.27
C GLU A 81 5.64 -15.58 7.97
N TYR A 82 5.33 -14.67 7.06
CA TYR A 82 6.21 -13.59 6.62
C TYR A 82 5.43 -12.29 6.50
N LEU A 83 6.06 -11.19 6.90
CA LEU A 83 5.60 -9.84 6.65
C LEU A 83 6.66 -9.11 5.81
N LEU A 84 6.31 -8.75 4.58
CA LEU A 84 7.13 -7.92 3.72
C LEU A 84 6.63 -6.48 3.78
N MET A 85 7.52 -5.53 4.02
CA MET A 85 7.19 -4.10 4.10
C MET A 85 8.10 -3.29 3.19
N GLN A 86 7.54 -2.20 2.65
CA GLN A 86 8.29 -1.16 1.98
C GLN A 86 8.20 0.14 2.80
N LEU A 87 8.99 1.15 2.49
CA LEU A 87 9.14 2.35 3.32
C LEU A 87 8.51 3.63 2.71
N GLU A 88 7.61 3.49 1.76
CA GLU A 88 6.87 4.62 1.17
C GLU A 88 5.52 4.89 1.88
N ILE A 89 5.44 4.49 3.13
CA ILE A 89 4.34 4.74 4.06
C ILE A 89 4.90 5.35 5.34
N PRO A 90 4.07 5.97 6.22
CA PRO A 90 4.56 6.58 7.44
C PRO A 90 5.30 5.58 8.35
N MET A 91 6.47 5.96 8.84
CA MET A 91 7.28 5.10 9.72
C MET A 91 6.56 4.57 10.95
N PRO A 92 5.67 5.35 11.63
CA PRO A 92 4.90 4.79 12.74
C PRO A 92 4.05 3.57 12.37
N ALA A 93 3.51 3.51 11.15
CA ALA A 93 2.77 2.34 10.67
C ALA A 93 3.71 1.15 10.43
N VAL A 94 4.89 1.39 9.86
CA VAL A 94 5.93 0.36 9.63
C VAL A 94 6.39 -0.23 10.96
N GLU A 95 6.77 0.62 11.92
CA GLU A 95 7.23 0.20 13.24
C GLU A 95 6.17 -0.59 13.99
N TYR A 96 4.92 -0.16 13.93
CA TYR A 96 3.81 -0.85 14.57
C TYR A 96 3.55 -2.22 13.95
N ALA A 97 3.55 -2.33 12.61
CA ALA A 97 3.40 -3.60 11.93
C ALA A 97 4.55 -4.57 12.25
N ALA A 98 5.78 -4.07 12.28
CA ALA A 98 6.95 -4.86 12.65
C ALA A 98 6.86 -5.38 14.09
N ALA A 99 6.36 -4.57 15.02
CA ALA A 99 6.19 -4.97 16.41
C ALA A 99 5.13 -6.08 16.58
N ILE A 100 4.07 -6.07 15.76
CA ILE A 100 3.05 -7.14 15.75
C ILE A 100 3.65 -8.44 15.20
N ALA A 101 4.45 -8.34 14.14
CA ALA A 101 5.07 -9.49 13.50
C ALA A 101 6.16 -10.11 14.37
#